data_e2e36de9ee5247914d179efe5821f63c
#
_entry.id   e2e36de9ee5247914d179efe5821f63c
#
_cell.length_a   1.000
_cell.length_b   1.000
_cell.length_c   1.000
_cell.angle_alpha   90.00
_cell.angle_beta   90.00
_cell.angle_gamma   90.00
#
_symmetry.space_group_name_H-M   'P 1'
#
loop_
_entity.id
_entity.type
_entity.pdbx_description
1 polymer ?
#
loop_
_entity_poly.entity_id
_entity_poly.type
_entity_poly.pdbx_seq_one_letter_code
_entity_poly.pdbx_strand_id
1 'polypeptide(L)'
;MQRAALGVGLAVVILLSTYPEALLSRVAIYTETLLPSSSASELQHRTWDYPIRNFLGAFSYDRWPYGYGIGTMSLGTQYVARIFHAKPPILGVESGFGAIILEMGIGGLLLWFVMSFAIVVSAWRVVKKLRGSPLFPLAFVIFWYAGLLLFPLTFNGLQPYQDFVLNAYLWLLLGILFRLPSLALSAQYAATSQIPAAAQNSPAYASRMR
;
A
#
# COMPACT_ATOMS: atom_id res chain seq x y z
N MET A 1 4.37 3.45 -33.30
CA MET A 1 3.48 2.74 -32.39
C MET A 1 2.61 1.69 -33.10
N GLN A 2 1.95 1.97 -34.23
CA GLN A 2 1.10 1.01 -34.94
C GLN A 2 1.80 -0.29 -35.39
N ARG A 3 3.05 -0.23 -35.85
CA ARG A 3 3.84 -1.43 -36.26
C ARG A 3 4.17 -2.35 -35.08
N ALA A 4 4.42 -1.79 -33.90
CA ALA A 4 4.67 -2.59 -32.69
C ALA A 4 3.37 -3.27 -32.19
N ALA A 5 2.24 -2.58 -32.25
CA ALA A 5 0.94 -3.16 -31.89
C ALA A 5 0.53 -4.30 -32.84
N LEU A 6 0.79 -4.15 -34.15
CA LEU A 6 0.58 -5.21 -35.15
C LEU A 6 1.49 -6.43 -34.91
N GLY A 7 2.75 -6.22 -34.55
CA GLY A 7 3.70 -7.31 -34.21
C GLY A 7 3.26 -8.08 -32.97
N VAL A 8 2.82 -7.39 -31.92
CA VAL A 8 2.31 -8.04 -30.71
C VAL A 8 1.01 -8.78 -30.99
N GLY A 9 0.08 -8.20 -31.77
CA GLY A 9 -1.15 -8.85 -32.17
C GLY A 9 -0.92 -10.14 -32.98
N LEU A 10 0.03 -10.11 -33.93
CA LEU A 10 0.39 -11.27 -34.72
C LEU A 10 1.05 -12.37 -33.85
N ALA A 11 1.95 -11.99 -32.93
CA ALA A 11 2.59 -12.94 -32.02
C ALA A 11 1.55 -13.63 -31.10
N VAL A 12 0.56 -12.88 -30.60
CA VAL A 12 -0.54 -13.43 -29.82
C VAL A 12 -1.39 -14.40 -30.64
N VAL A 13 -1.73 -14.07 -31.88
CA VAL A 13 -2.49 -14.96 -32.79
C VAL A 13 -1.71 -16.23 -33.09
N ILE A 14 -0.41 -16.15 -33.35
CA ILE A 14 0.46 -17.33 -33.58
C ILE A 14 0.52 -18.20 -32.31
N LEU A 15 0.70 -17.62 -31.13
CA LEU A 15 0.69 -18.35 -29.86
C LEU A 15 -0.64 -19.06 -29.61
N LEU A 16 -1.77 -18.38 -29.88
CA LEU A 16 -3.11 -18.93 -29.74
C LEU A 16 -3.38 -20.10 -30.71
N SER A 17 -2.87 -20.03 -31.93
CA SER A 17 -3.03 -21.10 -32.94
C SER A 17 -2.11 -22.29 -32.74
N THR A 18 -0.95 -22.08 -32.11
CA THR A 18 0.07 -23.15 -31.95
C THR A 18 -0.15 -23.96 -30.66
N TYR A 19 -0.75 -23.35 -29.60
CA TYR A 19 -0.95 -24.01 -28.31
C TYR A 19 -2.36 -23.75 -27.73
N PRO A 20 -3.43 -24.16 -28.46
CA PRO A 20 -4.80 -23.87 -28.03
C PRO A 20 -5.16 -24.53 -26.69
N GLU A 21 -4.73 -25.79 -26.48
CA GLU A 21 -5.06 -26.52 -25.25
C GLU A 21 -4.39 -25.95 -24.01
N ALA A 22 -3.12 -25.55 -24.12
CA ALA A 22 -2.40 -24.93 -23.02
C ALA A 22 -3.00 -23.57 -22.63
N LEU A 23 -3.56 -22.84 -23.59
CA LEU A 23 -4.19 -21.56 -23.37
C LEU A 23 -5.59 -21.73 -22.77
N LEU A 24 -6.37 -22.65 -23.29
CA LEU A 24 -7.71 -22.96 -22.75
C LEU A 24 -7.63 -23.48 -21.31
N SER A 25 -6.65 -24.33 -21.00
CA SER A 25 -6.42 -24.78 -19.61
C SER A 25 -6.02 -23.63 -18.69
N ARG A 26 -5.19 -22.69 -19.16
CA ARG A 26 -4.83 -21.50 -18.37
C ARG A 26 -6.01 -20.55 -18.18
N VAL A 27 -6.78 -20.29 -19.23
CA VAL A 27 -8.00 -19.48 -19.15
C VAL A 27 -9.00 -20.12 -18.20
N ALA A 28 -9.19 -21.44 -18.26
CA ALA A 28 -10.06 -22.15 -17.32
C ALA A 28 -9.60 -21.98 -15.86
N ILE A 29 -8.31 -22.13 -15.58
CA ILE A 29 -7.75 -21.89 -14.24
C ILE A 29 -7.99 -20.46 -13.80
N TYR A 30 -7.75 -19.46 -14.66
CA TYR A 30 -7.98 -18.05 -14.30
C TYR A 30 -9.46 -17.73 -14.10
N THR A 31 -10.36 -18.28 -14.93
CA THR A 31 -11.80 -18.08 -14.76
C THR A 31 -12.31 -18.73 -13.48
N GLU A 32 -11.83 -19.92 -13.16
CA GLU A 32 -12.19 -20.63 -11.91
C GLU A 32 -11.66 -19.88 -10.67
N THR A 33 -10.43 -19.33 -10.75
CA THR A 33 -9.79 -18.59 -9.63
C THR A 33 -10.37 -17.20 -9.43
N LEU A 34 -10.78 -16.52 -10.51
CA LEU A 34 -11.17 -15.10 -10.46
C LEU A 34 -12.68 -14.88 -10.39
N LEU A 35 -13.51 -15.87 -10.80
CA LEU A 35 -14.96 -15.71 -10.74
C LEU A 35 -15.48 -15.92 -9.31
N PRO A 36 -16.09 -14.89 -8.70
CA PRO A 36 -16.57 -14.95 -7.30
C PRO A 36 -17.71 -15.98 -7.10
N SER A 37 -18.32 -16.44 -8.17
CA SER A 37 -19.45 -17.39 -8.15
C SER A 37 -19.04 -18.85 -8.11
N SER A 38 -17.76 -19.18 -8.29
CA SER A 38 -17.29 -20.56 -8.18
C SER A 38 -17.04 -20.89 -6.70
N SER A 39 -17.49 -22.08 -6.27
CA SER A 39 -17.21 -22.61 -4.93
C SER A 39 -15.70 -22.78 -4.64
N ALA A 40 -14.87 -22.69 -5.67
CA ALA A 40 -13.42 -22.76 -5.65
C ALA A 40 -12.74 -21.39 -5.87
N SER A 41 -13.46 -20.26 -5.70
CA SER A 41 -12.89 -18.94 -5.95
C SER A 41 -11.73 -18.64 -5.00
N GLU A 42 -10.52 -18.86 -5.46
CA GLU A 42 -9.28 -18.53 -4.76
C GLU A 42 -9.23 -17.03 -4.41
N LEU A 43 -9.79 -16.19 -5.29
CA LEU A 43 -9.88 -14.76 -5.04
C LEU A 43 -10.72 -14.44 -3.81
N GLN A 44 -11.92 -15.03 -3.68
CA GLN A 44 -12.78 -14.83 -2.52
C GLN A 44 -12.12 -15.37 -1.26
N HIS A 45 -11.53 -16.55 -1.35
CA HIS A 45 -10.82 -17.16 -0.23
C HIS A 45 -9.68 -16.27 0.25
N ARG A 46 -8.80 -15.81 -0.64
CA ARG A 46 -7.62 -14.99 -0.27
C ARG A 46 -7.96 -13.56 0.12
N THR A 47 -9.00 -12.96 -0.47
CA THR A 47 -9.33 -11.56 -0.18
C THR A 47 -10.24 -11.38 1.02
N TRP A 48 -11.03 -12.38 1.37
CA TRP A 48 -12.07 -12.26 2.40
C TRP A 48 -11.99 -13.33 3.47
N ASP A 49 -12.15 -14.60 3.10
CA ASP A 49 -12.29 -15.68 4.08
C ASP A 49 -11.00 -15.91 4.88
N TYR A 50 -9.88 -15.98 4.18
CA TYR A 50 -8.58 -16.25 4.78
C TYR A 50 -8.09 -15.12 5.70
N PRO A 51 -8.11 -13.83 5.29
CA PRO A 51 -7.74 -12.74 6.19
C PRO A 51 -8.62 -12.63 7.42
N ILE A 52 -9.93 -12.83 7.29
CA ILE A 52 -10.86 -12.79 8.42
C ILE A 52 -10.56 -13.93 9.41
N ARG A 53 -10.42 -15.16 8.91
CA ARG A 53 -10.10 -16.31 9.78
C ARG A 53 -8.77 -16.13 10.49
N ASN A 54 -7.75 -15.63 9.80
CA ASN A 54 -6.45 -15.35 10.40
C ASN A 54 -6.51 -14.23 11.44
N PHE A 55 -7.26 -13.16 11.16
CA PHE A 55 -7.47 -12.09 12.13
C PHE A 55 -8.19 -12.60 13.38
N LEU A 56 -9.31 -13.32 13.21
CA LEU A 56 -10.07 -13.88 14.32
C LEU A 56 -9.28 -14.97 15.05
N GLY A 57 -8.45 -15.73 14.35
CA GLY A 57 -7.55 -16.73 14.92
C GLY A 57 -6.56 -16.15 15.91
N ALA A 58 -6.19 -14.86 15.78
CA ALA A 58 -5.32 -14.22 16.77
C ALA A 58 -5.92 -14.21 18.19
N PHE A 59 -7.23 -14.14 18.31
CA PHE A 59 -7.93 -14.15 19.60
C PHE A 59 -8.02 -15.53 20.26
N SER A 60 -7.67 -16.59 19.57
CA SER A 60 -7.62 -17.95 20.15
C SER A 60 -6.35 -18.24 20.95
N TYR A 61 -5.35 -17.36 20.90
CA TYR A 61 -4.12 -17.49 21.64
C TYR A 61 -4.24 -16.89 23.04
N ASP A 62 -3.67 -17.56 24.07
CA ASP A 62 -3.86 -17.18 25.48
C ASP A 62 -3.43 -15.74 25.81
N ARG A 63 -2.40 -15.23 25.13
CA ARG A 63 -1.84 -13.89 25.39
C ARG A 63 -2.33 -12.80 24.45
N TRP A 64 -3.38 -13.03 23.67
CA TRP A 64 -3.90 -12.01 22.75
C TRP A 64 -4.16 -10.63 23.40
N PRO A 65 -4.58 -10.50 24.68
CA PRO A 65 -4.82 -9.16 25.24
C PRO A 65 -3.53 -8.36 25.45
N TYR A 66 -2.42 -9.02 25.75
CA TYR A 66 -1.14 -8.39 26.13
C TYR A 66 -0.04 -8.56 25.07
N GLY A 67 -0.16 -9.57 24.22
CA GLY A 67 0.83 -9.95 23.22
C GLY A 67 1.95 -10.84 23.77
N TYR A 68 2.71 -11.41 22.83
CA TYR A 68 3.87 -12.28 23.11
C TYR A 68 5.19 -11.52 23.08
N GLY A 69 5.19 -10.26 22.69
CA GLY A 69 6.36 -9.41 22.51
C GLY A 69 6.64 -9.08 21.05
N ILE A 70 7.18 -7.89 20.82
CA ILE A 70 7.51 -7.37 19.49
C ILE A 70 8.55 -8.28 18.81
N GLY A 71 8.31 -8.63 17.54
CA GLY A 71 9.19 -9.46 16.74
C GLY A 71 8.95 -10.96 16.87
N THR A 72 8.03 -11.42 17.72
CA THR A 72 7.73 -12.86 17.88
C THR A 72 7.17 -13.49 16.62
N MET A 73 6.50 -12.74 15.77
CA MET A 73 6.00 -13.17 14.46
C MET A 73 7.05 -13.07 13.35
N SER A 74 8.20 -12.45 13.61
CA SER A 74 9.25 -12.27 12.60
C SER A 74 10.06 -13.53 12.35
N LEU A 75 10.57 -13.69 11.12
CA LEU A 75 11.52 -14.76 10.79
C LEU A 75 12.78 -14.68 11.67
N GLY A 76 13.18 -13.49 12.12
CA GLY A 76 14.31 -13.28 13.01
C GLY A 76 14.20 -14.05 14.32
N THR A 77 13.00 -14.19 14.87
CA THR A 77 12.75 -14.95 16.10
C THR A 77 13.15 -16.42 15.95
N GLN A 78 12.92 -17.03 14.80
CA GLN A 78 13.30 -18.41 14.54
C GLN A 78 14.83 -18.58 14.53
N TYR A 79 15.58 -17.61 14.01
CA TYR A 79 17.05 -17.62 14.02
C TYR A 79 17.60 -17.43 15.43
N VAL A 80 17.08 -16.45 16.16
CA VAL A 80 17.47 -16.17 17.55
C VAL A 80 17.18 -17.40 18.44
N ALA A 81 16.01 -18.01 18.29
CA ALA A 81 15.64 -19.21 19.02
C ALA A 81 16.62 -20.38 18.77
N ARG A 82 17.11 -20.55 17.54
CA ARG A 82 18.13 -21.56 17.24
C ARG A 82 19.45 -21.28 17.94
N ILE A 83 19.89 -20.02 17.98
CA ILE A 83 21.15 -19.62 18.63
C ILE A 83 21.07 -19.87 20.16
N PHE A 84 19.96 -19.54 20.77
CA PHE A 84 19.76 -19.67 22.23
C PHE A 84 19.12 -20.99 22.65
N HIS A 85 18.98 -21.97 21.74
CA HIS A 85 18.30 -23.23 21.98
C HIS A 85 16.92 -23.09 22.65
N ALA A 86 16.24 -21.98 22.38
CA ALA A 86 14.91 -21.68 22.91
C ALA A 86 13.83 -22.23 21.97
N LYS A 87 12.67 -22.56 22.52
CA LYS A 87 11.49 -22.93 21.74
C LYS A 87 10.63 -21.67 21.57
N PRO A 88 10.60 -21.03 20.39
CA PRO A 88 9.70 -19.90 20.16
C PRO A 88 8.24 -20.38 20.19
N PRO A 89 7.29 -19.53 20.57
CA PRO A 89 5.89 -19.86 20.42
C PRO A 89 5.58 -20.09 18.94
N ILE A 90 4.85 -21.15 18.62
CA ILE A 90 4.38 -21.43 17.27
C ILE A 90 3.12 -20.59 17.07
N LEU A 91 3.29 -19.43 16.44
CA LEU A 91 2.21 -18.50 16.13
C LEU A 91 1.94 -18.58 14.61
N GLY A 92 0.71 -18.94 14.23
CA GLY A 92 0.33 -19.16 12.83
C GLY A 92 -0.78 -18.21 12.40
N VAL A 93 -0.49 -16.91 12.32
CA VAL A 93 -1.43 -15.90 11.87
C VAL A 93 -0.80 -15.12 10.71
N GLU A 94 -1.49 -15.10 9.58
CA GLU A 94 -1.01 -14.40 8.39
C GLU A 94 -1.64 -13.01 8.20
N SER A 95 -2.68 -12.65 8.95
CA SER A 95 -3.19 -11.28 8.98
C SER A 95 -2.20 -10.35 9.68
N GLY A 96 -1.84 -9.22 9.07
CA GLY A 96 -0.97 -8.24 9.70
C GLY A 96 -1.58 -7.64 10.97
N PHE A 97 -2.89 -7.39 11.01
CA PHE A 97 -3.56 -6.97 12.25
C PHE A 97 -3.57 -8.08 13.30
N GLY A 98 -3.75 -9.34 12.89
CA GLY A 98 -3.63 -10.48 13.79
C GLY A 98 -2.21 -10.59 14.38
N ALA A 99 -1.18 -10.37 13.55
CA ALA A 99 0.20 -10.35 14.01
C ALA A 99 0.47 -9.22 15.01
N ILE A 100 -0.10 -8.02 14.80
CA ILE A 100 -0.01 -6.90 15.76
C ILE A 100 -0.64 -7.29 17.10
N ILE A 101 -1.79 -7.97 17.09
CA ILE A 101 -2.42 -8.47 18.32
C ILE A 101 -1.51 -9.46 19.03
N LEU A 102 -0.93 -10.42 18.29
CA LEU A 102 -0.07 -11.43 18.89
C LEU A 102 1.24 -10.85 19.41
N GLU A 103 1.77 -9.81 18.79
CA GLU A 103 3.02 -9.19 19.26
C GLU A 103 2.80 -8.14 20.37
N MET A 104 1.81 -7.27 20.22
CA MET A 104 1.64 -6.08 21.06
C MET A 104 0.30 -6.06 21.82
N GLY A 105 -0.50 -7.10 21.66
CA GLY A 105 -1.83 -7.16 22.24
C GLY A 105 -2.84 -6.19 21.61
N ILE A 106 -4.01 -6.11 22.23
CA ILE A 106 -5.09 -5.22 21.78
C ILE A 106 -4.69 -3.74 21.85
N GLY A 107 -3.87 -3.37 22.83
CA GLY A 107 -3.32 -2.02 22.95
C GLY A 107 -2.46 -1.62 21.75
N GLY A 108 -1.65 -2.54 21.25
CA GLY A 108 -0.86 -2.35 20.04
C GLY A 108 -1.72 -2.16 18.80
N LEU A 109 -2.79 -2.96 18.65
CA LEU A 109 -3.73 -2.80 17.56
C LEU A 109 -4.45 -1.44 17.59
N LEU A 110 -4.91 -1.02 18.76
CA LEU A 110 -5.55 0.30 18.93
C LEU A 110 -4.57 1.43 18.59
N LEU A 111 -3.34 1.36 19.07
CA LEU A 111 -2.30 2.33 18.75
C LEU A 111 -2.00 2.37 17.25
N TRP A 112 -1.94 1.21 16.59
CA TRP A 112 -1.76 1.11 15.15
C TRP A 112 -2.88 1.81 14.39
N PHE A 113 -4.14 1.59 14.77
CA PHE A 113 -5.27 2.26 14.13
C PHE A 113 -5.24 3.77 14.35
N VAL A 114 -4.98 4.25 15.57
CA VAL A 114 -4.88 5.68 15.86
C VAL A 114 -3.77 6.32 15.01
N MET A 115 -2.59 5.71 14.97
CA MET A 115 -1.46 6.20 14.17
C MET A 115 -1.81 6.20 12.67
N SER A 116 -2.32 5.08 12.15
CA SER A 116 -2.66 4.94 10.74
C SER A 116 -3.74 5.94 10.30
N PHE A 117 -4.76 6.12 11.13
CA PHE A 117 -5.81 7.10 10.87
C PHE A 117 -5.26 8.54 10.91
N ALA A 118 -4.42 8.87 11.89
CA ALA A 118 -3.79 10.19 11.96
C ALA A 118 -2.92 10.48 10.73
N ILE A 119 -2.15 9.48 10.24
CA ILE A 119 -1.36 9.59 9.02
C ILE A 119 -2.26 9.86 7.81
N VAL A 120 -3.32 9.05 7.62
CA VAL A 120 -4.23 9.19 6.47
C VAL A 120 -4.95 10.53 6.48
N VAL A 121 -5.46 10.97 7.63
CA VAL A 121 -6.10 12.29 7.76
C VAL A 121 -5.13 13.43 7.45
N SER A 122 -3.89 13.33 7.95
CA SER A 122 -2.85 14.33 7.71
C SER A 122 -2.44 14.36 6.23
N ALA A 123 -2.23 13.19 5.64
CA ALA A 123 -1.92 13.03 4.22
C ALA A 123 -3.04 13.59 3.32
N TRP A 124 -4.30 13.32 3.67
CA TRP A 124 -5.45 13.88 2.96
C TRP A 124 -5.51 15.41 3.01
N ARG A 125 -5.16 16.01 4.16
CA ARG A 125 -5.06 17.47 4.27
C ARG A 125 -4.01 18.04 3.33
N VAL A 126 -2.88 17.36 3.18
CA VAL A 126 -1.82 17.75 2.22
C VAL A 126 -2.31 17.64 0.78
N VAL A 127 -2.94 16.52 0.42
CA VAL A 127 -3.51 16.33 -0.93
C VAL A 127 -4.52 17.43 -1.26
N LYS A 128 -5.39 17.79 -0.30
CA LYS A 128 -6.35 18.88 -0.50
C LYS A 128 -5.68 20.23 -0.74
N LYS A 129 -4.57 20.54 -0.06
CA LYS A 129 -3.80 21.79 -0.26
C LYS A 129 -3.17 21.87 -1.65
N LEU A 130 -2.88 20.74 -2.27
CA LEU A 130 -2.24 20.67 -3.59
C LEU A 130 -3.26 20.62 -4.75
N ARG A 131 -4.56 20.70 -4.48
CA ARG A 131 -5.58 20.77 -5.55
C ARG A 131 -5.30 21.95 -6.48
N GLY A 132 -5.30 21.67 -7.80
CA GLY A 132 -4.96 22.66 -8.82
C GLY A 132 -3.46 22.85 -9.09
N SER A 133 -2.58 22.23 -8.28
CA SER A 133 -1.14 22.19 -8.53
C SER A 133 -0.77 21.03 -9.46
N PRO A 134 0.28 21.13 -10.28
CA PRO A 134 0.80 20.03 -11.09
C PRO A 134 1.33 18.86 -10.22
N LEU A 135 1.55 19.07 -8.92
CA LEU A 135 1.96 18.04 -7.97
C LEU A 135 0.80 17.23 -7.39
N PHE A 136 -0.47 17.62 -7.66
CA PHE A 136 -1.64 16.93 -7.14
C PHE A 136 -1.71 15.43 -7.52
N PRO A 137 -1.47 15.01 -8.78
CA PRO A 137 -1.54 13.59 -9.13
C PRO A 137 -0.52 12.74 -8.35
N LEU A 138 0.71 13.24 -8.19
CA LEU A 138 1.74 12.57 -7.40
C LEU A 138 1.33 12.43 -5.93
N ALA A 139 0.86 13.52 -5.33
CA ALA A 139 0.38 13.52 -3.95
C ALA A 139 -0.77 12.53 -3.74
N PHE A 140 -1.69 12.45 -4.72
CA PHE A 140 -2.83 11.56 -4.66
C PHE A 140 -2.43 10.08 -4.75
N VAL A 141 -1.48 9.74 -5.64
CA VAL A 141 -0.96 8.37 -5.77
C VAL A 141 -0.26 7.92 -4.47
N ILE A 142 0.58 8.79 -3.89
CA ILE A 142 1.26 8.47 -2.62
C ILE A 142 0.23 8.29 -1.49
N PHE A 143 -0.77 9.14 -1.42
CA PHE A 143 -1.86 9.03 -0.45
C PHE A 143 -2.60 7.68 -0.56
N TRP A 144 -2.97 7.28 -1.79
CA TRP A 144 -3.61 6.00 -2.05
C TRP A 144 -2.75 4.82 -1.65
N TYR A 145 -1.47 4.85 -2.05
CA TYR A 145 -0.51 3.80 -1.66
C TYR A 145 -0.43 3.64 -0.14
N ALA A 146 -0.27 4.76 0.58
CA ALA A 146 -0.20 4.73 2.04
C ALA A 146 -1.50 4.20 2.67
N GLY A 147 -2.65 4.64 2.19
CA GLY A 147 -3.96 4.18 2.69
C GLY A 147 -4.19 2.68 2.45
N LEU A 148 -3.86 2.20 1.25
CA LEU A 148 -3.95 0.77 0.92
C LEU A 148 -3.01 -0.07 1.81
N LEU A 149 -1.77 0.37 1.99
CA LEU A 149 -0.78 -0.36 2.77
C LEU A 149 -1.16 -0.41 4.26
N LEU A 150 -1.61 0.70 4.84
CA LEU A 150 -1.94 0.80 6.26
C LEU A 150 -3.20 0.05 6.67
N PHE A 151 -4.15 -0.19 5.77
CA PHE A 151 -5.42 -0.82 6.09
C PHE A 151 -5.65 -2.13 5.35
N PRO A 152 -6.12 -2.17 4.06
CA PRO A 152 -6.51 -3.44 3.47
C PRO A 152 -5.35 -4.40 3.23
N LEU A 153 -4.18 -3.90 2.84
CA LEU A 153 -3.03 -4.76 2.61
C LEU A 153 -2.44 -5.30 3.92
N THR A 154 -2.44 -4.50 4.99
CA THR A 154 -2.06 -4.98 6.33
C THR A 154 -3.05 -6.05 6.81
N PHE A 155 -4.35 -5.88 6.57
CA PHE A 155 -5.34 -6.91 6.91
C PHE A 155 -5.06 -8.22 6.15
N ASN A 156 -4.68 -8.16 4.88
CA ASN A 156 -4.39 -9.31 4.02
C ASN A 156 -2.98 -9.91 4.20
N GLY A 157 -2.27 -9.55 5.26
CA GLY A 157 -1.00 -10.21 5.59
C GLY A 157 0.26 -9.43 5.23
N LEU A 158 0.17 -8.30 4.51
CA LEU A 158 1.30 -7.40 4.37
C LEU A 158 1.54 -6.68 5.69
N GLN A 159 2.75 -6.83 6.21
CA GLN A 159 3.12 -6.32 7.54
C GLN A 159 4.15 -5.20 7.39
N PRO A 160 3.72 -3.96 7.09
CA PRO A 160 4.65 -2.87 6.80
C PRO A 160 5.59 -2.56 7.97
N TYR A 161 5.22 -2.89 9.20
CA TYR A 161 6.08 -2.70 10.37
C TYR A 161 7.15 -3.80 10.54
N GLN A 162 6.97 -4.98 9.93
CA GLN A 162 7.94 -6.08 9.96
C GLN A 162 8.76 -6.20 8.68
N ASP A 163 8.16 -5.86 7.53
CA ASP A 163 8.84 -5.87 6.24
C ASP A 163 9.64 -4.58 6.07
N PHE A 164 10.98 -4.72 6.09
CA PHE A 164 11.89 -3.59 5.97
C PHE A 164 11.66 -2.78 4.69
N VAL A 165 11.41 -3.45 3.57
CA VAL A 165 11.23 -2.79 2.27
C VAL A 165 9.94 -1.99 2.25
N LEU A 166 8.82 -2.61 2.63
CA LEU A 166 7.52 -1.94 2.71
C LEU A 166 7.53 -0.77 3.71
N ASN A 167 8.19 -0.97 4.86
CA ASN A 167 8.36 0.06 5.87
C ASN A 167 9.15 1.26 5.32
N ALA A 168 10.30 1.00 4.69
CA ALA A 168 11.14 2.05 4.11
C ALA A 168 10.38 2.85 3.04
N TYR A 169 9.66 2.17 2.13
CA TYR A 169 8.86 2.85 1.11
C TYR A 169 7.70 3.65 1.71
N LEU A 170 7.00 3.13 2.71
CA LEU A 170 5.93 3.86 3.38
C LEU A 170 6.42 5.19 3.93
N TRP A 171 7.49 5.17 4.74
CA TRP A 171 8.02 6.38 5.39
C TRP A 171 8.67 7.34 4.41
N LEU A 172 9.41 6.84 3.42
CA LEU A 172 9.99 7.65 2.36
C LEU A 172 8.90 8.41 1.58
N LEU A 173 7.88 7.71 1.11
CA LEU A 173 6.81 8.31 0.32
C LEU A 173 5.97 9.28 1.15
N LEU A 174 5.69 8.97 2.41
CA LEU A 174 5.04 9.91 3.32
C LEU A 174 5.89 11.16 3.55
N GLY A 175 7.21 11.00 3.73
CA GLY A 175 8.15 12.12 3.83
C GLY A 175 8.11 13.03 2.58
N ILE A 176 8.11 12.42 1.39
CA ILE A 176 7.94 13.14 0.12
C ILE A 176 6.60 13.87 0.11
N LEU A 177 5.49 13.19 0.40
CA LEU A 177 4.15 13.77 0.39
C LEU A 177 4.06 15.02 1.28
N PHE A 178 4.55 14.93 2.51
CA PHE A 178 4.50 16.06 3.44
C PHE A 178 5.42 17.24 3.03
N ARG A 179 6.41 16.99 2.16
CA ARG A 179 7.29 18.03 1.63
C ARG A 179 6.73 18.72 0.38
N LEU A 180 5.83 18.09 -0.39
CA LEU A 180 5.30 18.63 -1.64
C LEU A 180 4.71 20.05 -1.52
N PRO A 181 3.96 20.46 -0.46
CA PRO A 181 3.43 21.81 -0.36
C PRO A 181 4.52 22.89 -0.33
N SER A 182 5.63 22.66 0.37
CA SER A 182 6.73 23.62 0.42
C SER A 182 7.46 23.75 -0.93
N LEU A 183 7.56 22.64 -1.69
CA LEU A 183 8.11 22.68 -3.04
C LEU A 183 7.20 23.45 -4.01
N ALA A 184 5.89 23.27 -3.91
CA ALA A 184 4.93 24.02 -4.70
C ALA A 184 5.04 25.53 -4.45
N LEU A 185 5.16 25.94 -3.17
CA LEU A 185 5.33 27.34 -2.80
C LEU A 185 6.64 27.92 -3.32
N SER A 186 7.77 27.21 -3.13
CA SER A 186 9.08 27.69 -3.62
C SER A 186 9.10 27.84 -5.14
N ALA A 187 8.47 26.96 -5.88
CA ALA A 187 8.34 27.07 -7.34
C ALA A 187 7.52 28.31 -7.76
N GLN A 188 6.44 28.63 -7.03
CA GLN A 188 5.65 29.82 -7.27
C GLN A 188 6.45 31.11 -7.01
N TYR A 189 7.20 31.17 -5.89
CA TYR A 189 8.06 32.31 -5.58
C TYR A 189 9.16 32.52 -6.64
N ALA A 190 9.80 31.43 -7.08
CA ALA A 190 10.80 31.50 -8.13
C ALA A 190 10.24 32.03 -9.45
N ALA A 191 9.04 31.58 -9.85
CA ALA A 191 8.36 32.06 -11.04
C ALA A 191 7.99 33.56 -10.94
N THR A 192 7.52 34.00 -9.77
CA THR A 192 7.15 35.42 -9.55
C THR A 192 8.37 36.34 -9.54
N SER A 193 9.49 35.90 -8.98
CA SER A 193 10.73 36.68 -8.93
C SER A 193 11.40 36.86 -10.30
N GLN A 194 11.08 36.04 -11.27
CA GLN A 194 11.60 36.17 -12.65
C GLN A 194 10.80 37.15 -13.51
N ILE A 195 9.65 37.66 -13.05
CA ILE A 195 8.87 38.65 -13.78
C ILE A 195 9.54 40.02 -13.63
N PRO A 196 9.99 40.66 -14.72
CA PRO A 196 10.59 42.00 -14.67
C PRO A 196 9.64 43.00 -13.98
N ALA A 197 10.20 43.88 -13.17
CA ALA A 197 9.43 44.90 -12.42
C ALA A 197 8.51 45.73 -13.34
N ALA A 198 8.93 46.00 -14.57
CA ALA A 198 8.15 46.71 -15.57
C ALA A 198 6.85 45.93 -15.97
N ALA A 199 6.87 44.60 -15.97
CA ALA A 199 5.71 43.77 -16.29
C ALA A 199 4.73 43.63 -15.11
N GLN A 200 5.22 43.73 -13.89
CA GLN A 200 4.40 43.67 -12.67
C GLN A 200 3.48 44.89 -12.52
N ASN A 201 3.90 46.04 -13.01
CA ASN A 201 3.14 47.28 -12.93
C ASN A 201 2.14 47.47 -14.11
N SER A 202 2.00 46.51 -14.98
CA SER A 202 1.07 46.61 -16.09
C SER A 202 -0.37 46.34 -15.63
N PRO A 203 -1.38 47.13 -16.06
CA PRO A 203 -2.77 46.94 -15.66
C PRO A 203 -3.32 45.55 -16.05
N ALA A 204 -2.76 44.93 -17.08
CA ALA A 204 -3.13 43.57 -17.51
C ALA A 204 -2.68 42.49 -16.52
N TYR A 205 -1.64 42.71 -15.72
CA TYR A 205 -1.18 41.77 -14.67
C TYR A 205 -2.07 41.82 -13.42
N ALA A 206 -2.52 43.02 -13.03
CA ALA A 206 -3.42 43.23 -11.92
C ALA A 206 -4.81 42.55 -12.09
N SER A 207 -5.28 42.40 -13.32
CA SER A 207 -6.56 41.76 -13.60
C SER A 207 -6.54 40.22 -13.55
N ARG A 208 -5.37 39.57 -13.60
CA ARG A 208 -5.20 38.10 -13.52
C ARG A 208 -5.07 37.56 -12.08
N MET A 209 -4.88 38.45 -11.12
CA MET A 209 -4.71 38.07 -9.70
C MET A 209 -5.99 38.19 -8.86
N ARG A 210 -7.11 38.57 -9.50
CA ARG A 210 -8.45 38.62 -8.92
C ARG A 210 -9.27 37.42 -9.42
#